data_efdd0460dfd7865143cb3d31ccf4a770
#
_entry.id   efdd0460dfd7865143cb3d31ccf4a770
#
_cell.length_a   1.000
_cell.length_b   1.000
_cell.length_c   1.000
_cell.angle_alpha   90.00
_cell.angle_beta   90.00
_cell.angle_gamma   90.00
#
_symmetry.space_group_name_H-M   'P 1'
#
loop_
_entity.id
_entity.type
_entity.pdbx_description
1 polymer ?
#
loop_
_entity_poly.entity_id
_entity_poly.type
_entity_poly.pdbx_seq_one_letter_code
_entity_poly.pdbx_strand_id
1 'polypeptide(L)'
;MTLLEKSHNISPDGDARLRKQGYERSGIGLLERQRQACTYWAPHLERNKRCLLDIAQKLRAEGGPGGTLVILGAGRLLDVPWETLFPQFERVVLYDADSSIVPFVERLFSSVRHTPFPPPRFEIGDLTGTVVDTAAWAGHTIARSTSPEQAATALLEGFQRGGAECQPWAGSHADLRMVVSTNLMSQLGYFPRAYIQREFRTRFKQGFADRTAAAEALECYFDRVRARHVSDIAAQKNAWAFLSSDVETITY
;
A
#
# COMPACT_ATOMS: atom_id res chain seq x y z
N MET A 1 -0.02 -12.69 28.86
CA MET A 1 -0.35 -11.24 28.95
C MET A 1 -0.31 -10.70 27.54
N THR A 2 -1.48 -10.43 26.94
CA THR A 2 -1.64 -10.09 25.51
C THR A 2 -1.25 -8.62 25.34
N LEU A 3 -0.06 -8.38 24.79
CA LEU A 3 0.59 -7.06 24.70
C LEU A 3 0.31 -6.31 23.39
N LEU A 4 -0.84 -6.54 22.76
CA LEU A 4 -1.18 -5.84 21.53
C LEU A 4 -2.53 -5.17 21.71
N GLU A 5 -2.51 -3.85 21.86
CA GLU A 5 -3.70 -3.03 21.66
C GLU A 5 -4.14 -3.23 20.20
N LYS A 6 -5.22 -4.02 20.02
CA LYS A 6 -5.85 -4.24 18.74
C LYS A 6 -6.60 -2.98 18.33
N SER A 7 -5.91 -1.98 17.81
CA SER A 7 -6.57 -0.89 17.09
C SER A 7 -6.67 -1.24 15.61
N HIS A 8 -7.56 -2.16 15.29
CA HIS A 8 -7.99 -2.40 13.91
C HIS A 8 -9.12 -1.43 13.63
N ASN A 9 -8.80 -0.27 13.06
CA ASN A 9 -9.79 0.77 12.72
C ASN A 9 -10.53 0.50 11.40
N ILE A 10 -10.68 -0.76 10.99
CA ILE A 10 -11.48 -1.08 9.81
C ILE A 10 -12.91 -1.37 10.23
N SER A 11 -13.88 -0.70 9.59
CA SER A 11 -15.26 -1.15 9.66
C SER A 11 -15.38 -2.54 9.01
N PRO A 12 -16.26 -3.43 9.51
CA PRO A 12 -16.49 -4.74 8.88
C PRO A 12 -16.76 -4.65 7.37
N ASP A 13 -17.41 -3.60 6.92
CA ASP A 13 -17.70 -3.33 5.50
C ASP A 13 -16.43 -2.97 4.71
N GLY A 14 -15.49 -2.24 5.31
CA GLY A 14 -14.22 -1.91 4.70
C GLY A 14 -13.35 -3.14 4.46
N ASP A 15 -13.25 -4.02 5.44
CA ASP A 15 -12.52 -5.29 5.31
C ASP A 15 -13.13 -6.20 4.22
N ALA A 16 -14.46 -6.30 4.17
CA ALA A 16 -15.16 -7.07 3.14
C ALA A 16 -14.89 -6.52 1.72
N ARG A 17 -14.80 -5.19 1.54
CA ARG A 17 -14.46 -4.57 0.25
C ARG A 17 -13.02 -4.87 -0.17
N LEU A 18 -12.06 -4.74 0.74
CA LEU A 18 -10.65 -5.07 0.51
C LEU A 18 -10.49 -6.54 0.07
N ARG A 19 -11.13 -7.47 0.78
CA ARG A 19 -11.13 -8.90 0.43
C ARG A 19 -11.73 -9.15 -0.95
N LYS A 20 -12.90 -8.56 -1.26
CA LYS A 20 -13.55 -8.70 -2.57
C LYS A 20 -12.65 -8.22 -3.70
N GLN A 21 -11.85 -7.19 -3.48
CA GLN A 21 -10.88 -6.68 -4.44
C GLN A 21 -9.58 -7.48 -4.51
N GLY A 22 -9.34 -8.40 -3.58
CA GLY A 22 -8.24 -9.36 -3.62
C GLY A 22 -7.00 -8.97 -2.81
N TYR A 23 -7.08 -7.93 -1.98
CA TYR A 23 -5.94 -7.46 -1.18
C TYR A 23 -5.41 -8.52 -0.20
N GLU A 24 -6.27 -9.38 0.34
CA GLU A 24 -5.86 -10.46 1.27
C GLU A 24 -4.84 -11.46 0.70
N ARG A 25 -4.65 -11.45 -0.62
CA ARG A 25 -3.71 -12.33 -1.33
C ARG A 25 -2.40 -11.64 -1.70
N SER A 26 -2.28 -10.36 -1.43
CA SER A 26 -1.09 -9.59 -1.82
C SER A 26 0.18 -10.15 -1.20
N GLY A 27 0.17 -10.41 0.09
CA GLY A 27 1.32 -10.93 0.82
C GLY A 27 1.71 -12.37 0.43
N ILE A 28 0.75 -13.23 0.07
CA ILE A 28 1.03 -14.61 -0.38
C ILE A 28 1.69 -14.58 -1.77
N GLY A 29 1.12 -13.81 -2.71
CA GLY A 29 1.68 -13.67 -4.05
C GLY A 29 3.08 -13.04 -4.05
N LEU A 30 3.33 -12.12 -3.13
CA LEU A 30 4.65 -11.52 -2.95
C LEU A 30 5.71 -12.54 -2.51
N LEU A 31 5.39 -13.41 -1.56
CA LEU A 31 6.33 -14.45 -1.11
C LEU A 31 6.65 -15.46 -2.21
N GLU A 32 5.64 -15.86 -2.97
CA GLU A 32 5.86 -16.78 -4.06
C GLU A 32 6.77 -16.19 -5.12
N ARG A 33 6.53 -14.95 -5.53
CA ARG A 33 7.41 -14.21 -6.45
C ARG A 33 8.80 -14.02 -5.89
N GLN A 34 8.93 -13.75 -4.59
CA GLN A 34 10.24 -13.62 -3.94
C GLN A 34 11.02 -14.94 -4.00
N ARG A 35 10.38 -16.08 -3.76
CA ARG A 35 11.02 -17.41 -3.85
C ARG A 35 11.49 -17.72 -5.27
N GLN A 36 10.64 -17.39 -6.28
CA GLN A 36 10.94 -17.66 -7.69
C GLN A 36 12.01 -16.70 -8.25
N ALA A 37 12.02 -15.45 -7.80
CA ALA A 37 12.86 -14.38 -8.32
C ALA A 37 13.89 -13.87 -7.29
N CYS A 38 14.26 -14.67 -6.28
CA CYS A 38 15.12 -14.24 -5.17
C CYS A 38 16.46 -13.65 -5.65
N THR A 39 17.07 -14.21 -6.69
CA THR A 39 18.32 -13.71 -7.25
C THR A 39 18.19 -12.31 -7.83
N TYR A 40 17.06 -11.98 -8.45
CA TYR A 40 16.80 -10.67 -9.05
C TYR A 40 16.33 -9.64 -8.02
N TRP A 41 15.57 -10.06 -7.02
CA TRP A 41 15.03 -9.19 -5.99
C TRP A 41 16.03 -8.85 -4.89
N ALA A 42 16.93 -9.77 -4.55
CA ALA A 42 17.89 -9.57 -3.47
C ALA A 42 18.68 -8.26 -3.58
N PRO A 43 19.24 -7.88 -4.75
CA PRO A 43 19.98 -6.62 -4.87
C PRO A 43 19.09 -5.39 -4.60
N HIS A 44 17.83 -5.41 -5.01
CA HIS A 44 16.88 -4.33 -4.78
C HIS A 44 16.53 -4.21 -3.29
N LEU A 45 16.15 -5.33 -2.66
CA LEU A 45 15.85 -5.37 -1.22
C LEU A 45 17.03 -4.89 -0.38
N GLU A 46 18.25 -5.35 -0.70
CA GLU A 46 19.47 -4.96 0.02
C GLU A 46 19.80 -3.47 -0.19
N ARG A 47 19.53 -2.91 -1.38
CA ARG A 47 19.71 -1.48 -1.63
C ARG A 47 18.74 -0.65 -0.78
N ASN A 48 17.45 -1.02 -0.74
CA ASN A 48 16.47 -0.36 0.10
C ASN A 48 16.89 -0.40 1.58
N LYS A 49 17.25 -1.59 2.08
CA LYS A 49 17.74 -1.74 3.47
C LYS A 49 18.94 -0.86 3.76
N ARG A 50 19.93 -0.81 2.86
CA ARG A 50 21.12 0.04 3.03
C ARG A 50 20.74 1.52 3.14
N CYS A 51 19.91 2.03 2.23
CA CYS A 51 19.45 3.41 2.29
C CYS A 51 18.72 3.72 3.60
N LEU A 52 17.84 2.80 4.06
CA LEU A 52 17.12 2.97 5.33
C LEU A 52 18.06 2.93 6.54
N LEU A 53 19.12 2.09 6.52
CA LEU A 53 20.15 2.07 7.57
C LEU A 53 20.97 3.36 7.61
N ASP A 54 21.30 3.93 6.45
CA ASP A 54 22.00 5.22 6.36
C ASP A 54 21.13 6.35 6.97
N ILE A 55 19.83 6.34 6.69
CA ILE A 55 18.88 7.30 7.32
C ILE A 55 18.80 7.05 8.83
N ALA A 56 18.67 5.80 9.27
CA ALA A 56 18.64 5.46 10.69
C ALA A 56 19.90 5.95 11.44
N GLN A 57 21.07 5.86 10.79
CA GLN A 57 22.32 6.38 11.36
C GLN A 57 22.30 7.90 11.49
N LYS A 58 21.78 8.62 10.49
CA LYS A 58 21.63 10.09 10.54
C LYS A 58 20.65 10.50 11.63
N LEU A 59 19.48 9.83 11.71
CA LEU A 59 18.49 10.07 12.77
C LEU A 59 19.08 9.90 14.17
N ARG A 60 19.93 8.90 14.36
CA ARG A 60 20.62 8.66 15.63
C ARG A 60 21.57 9.81 15.97
N ALA A 61 22.30 10.33 14.98
CA ALA A 61 23.21 11.47 15.16
C ALA A 61 22.45 12.78 15.49
N GLU A 62 21.22 12.92 15.06
CA GLU A 62 20.37 14.09 15.31
C GLU A 62 19.73 14.16 16.70
N GLY A 63 19.89 13.14 17.55
CA GLY A 63 19.39 13.25 18.94
C GLY A 63 18.75 11.99 19.53
N GLY A 64 18.99 10.82 18.94
CA GLY A 64 18.53 9.55 19.49
C GLY A 64 17.07 9.19 19.16
N PRO A 65 16.52 8.17 19.83
CA PRO A 65 15.18 7.69 19.57
C PRO A 65 14.12 8.74 19.87
N GLY A 66 13.09 8.84 19.02
CA GLY A 66 11.95 9.73 19.24
C GLY A 66 10.98 9.79 18.09
N GLY A 67 9.77 10.25 18.38
CA GLY A 67 8.71 10.45 17.40
C GLY A 67 8.18 9.16 16.77
N THR A 68 7.49 9.34 15.64
CA THR A 68 6.77 8.26 14.95
C THR A 68 7.42 7.92 13.62
N LEU A 69 7.62 6.61 13.38
CA LEU A 69 7.88 6.02 12.07
C LEU A 69 6.57 5.52 11.47
N VAL A 70 6.29 5.91 10.24
CA VAL A 70 5.17 5.39 9.45
C VAL A 70 5.71 4.59 8.28
N ILE A 71 5.26 3.35 8.11
CA ILE A 71 5.57 2.50 6.96
C ILE A 71 4.30 2.27 6.15
N LEU A 72 4.31 2.72 4.89
CA LEU A 72 3.20 2.66 3.95
C LEU A 72 3.37 1.45 3.03
N GLY A 73 2.35 0.57 2.99
CA GLY A 73 2.44 -0.70 2.29
C GLY A 73 3.44 -1.64 2.96
N ALA A 74 3.30 -1.81 4.28
CA ALA A 74 4.28 -2.50 5.12
C ALA A 74 4.58 -3.93 4.66
N GLY A 75 3.59 -4.63 4.09
CA GLY A 75 3.75 -5.98 3.60
C GLY A 75 4.37 -6.90 4.64
N ARG A 76 5.43 -7.59 4.27
CA ARG A 76 6.16 -8.51 5.16
C ARG A 76 7.50 -7.94 5.65
N LEU A 77 7.70 -6.64 5.53
CA LEU A 77 8.92 -5.94 5.95
C LEU A 77 10.21 -6.49 5.30
N LEU A 78 10.11 -7.06 4.09
CA LEU A 78 11.24 -7.75 3.45
C LEU A 78 12.41 -6.84 3.09
N ASP A 79 12.10 -5.59 2.78
CA ASP A 79 13.04 -4.54 2.37
C ASP A 79 13.27 -3.48 3.48
N VAL A 80 12.69 -3.70 4.66
CA VAL A 80 12.84 -2.83 5.83
C VAL A 80 13.75 -3.50 6.85
N PRO A 81 14.88 -2.90 7.24
CA PRO A 81 15.79 -3.42 8.28
C PRO A 81 15.22 -3.10 9.66
N TRP A 82 14.06 -3.66 9.97
CA TRP A 82 13.23 -3.31 11.14
C TRP A 82 13.96 -3.48 12.47
N GLU A 83 14.87 -4.48 12.59
CA GLU A 83 15.66 -4.72 13.81
C GLU A 83 16.54 -3.52 14.19
N THR A 84 17.00 -2.78 13.19
CA THR A 84 17.89 -1.62 13.38
C THR A 84 17.12 -0.30 13.30
N LEU A 85 16.08 -0.25 12.47
CA LEU A 85 15.32 0.96 12.21
C LEU A 85 14.32 1.25 13.34
N PHE A 86 13.51 0.28 13.77
CA PHE A 86 12.44 0.49 14.75
C PHE A 86 12.92 1.02 16.11
N PRO A 87 14.08 0.57 16.66
CA PRO A 87 14.61 1.13 17.91
C PRO A 87 14.94 2.63 17.87
N GLN A 88 14.92 3.27 16.69
CA GLN A 88 15.14 4.71 16.55
C GLN A 88 13.87 5.54 16.83
N PHE A 89 12.72 4.90 17.06
CA PHE A 89 11.42 5.56 17.18
C PHE A 89 10.71 5.14 18.47
N GLU A 90 9.92 6.07 19.02
CA GLU A 90 9.02 5.77 20.14
C GLU A 90 7.77 5.02 19.69
N ARG A 91 7.34 5.27 18.44
CA ARG A 91 6.18 4.63 17.85
C ARG A 91 6.47 4.19 16.42
N VAL A 92 5.95 3.03 16.06
CA VAL A 92 5.99 2.51 14.70
C VAL A 92 4.57 2.19 14.27
N VAL A 93 4.16 2.72 13.12
CA VAL A 93 2.84 2.49 12.53
C VAL A 93 3.02 1.83 11.17
N LEU A 94 2.36 0.69 10.99
CA LEU A 94 2.39 -0.11 9.77
C LEU A 94 1.03 0.03 9.07
N TYR A 95 1.01 0.74 7.94
CA TYR A 95 -0.17 0.85 7.10
C TYR A 95 -0.14 -0.21 6.01
N ASP A 96 -1.25 -0.95 5.85
CA ASP A 96 -1.43 -1.90 4.73
C ASP A 96 -2.91 -2.12 4.43
N ALA A 97 -3.21 -2.54 3.19
CA ALA A 97 -4.54 -2.97 2.79
C ALA A 97 -4.78 -4.47 3.04
N ASP A 98 -3.71 -5.25 3.27
CA ASP A 98 -3.76 -6.69 3.52
C ASP A 98 -3.71 -7.01 5.01
N SER A 99 -4.85 -7.34 5.60
CA SER A 99 -4.92 -7.71 7.02
C SER A 99 -4.13 -8.98 7.39
N SER A 100 -3.74 -9.80 6.41
CA SER A 100 -2.93 -11.01 6.65
C SER A 100 -1.50 -10.71 7.10
N ILE A 101 -1.04 -9.47 6.93
CA ILE A 101 0.28 -9.05 7.43
C ILE A 101 0.37 -9.08 8.95
N VAL A 102 -0.74 -8.79 9.65
CA VAL A 102 -0.76 -8.67 11.12
C VAL A 102 -0.25 -9.95 11.81
N PRO A 103 -0.86 -11.13 11.61
CA PRO A 103 -0.39 -12.35 12.27
C PRO A 103 1.00 -12.77 11.79
N PHE A 104 1.43 -12.34 10.60
CA PHE A 104 2.78 -12.60 10.12
C PHE A 104 3.81 -11.77 10.89
N VAL A 105 3.60 -10.47 10.99
CA VAL A 105 4.51 -9.54 11.69
C VAL A 105 4.53 -9.84 13.19
N GLU A 106 3.38 -10.17 13.78
CA GLU A 106 3.30 -10.63 15.18
C GLU A 106 4.20 -11.84 15.44
N ARG A 107 4.17 -12.84 14.55
CA ARG A 107 5.07 -14.01 14.66
C ARG A 107 6.52 -13.63 14.48
N LEU A 108 6.82 -12.73 13.54
CA LEU A 108 8.18 -12.25 13.30
C LEU A 108 8.77 -11.64 14.58
N PHE A 109 8.02 -10.76 15.26
CA PHE A 109 8.47 -10.14 16.50
C PHE A 109 8.49 -11.10 17.70
N SER A 110 7.55 -12.05 17.77
CA SER A 110 7.54 -13.07 18.81
C SER A 110 8.74 -14.02 18.75
N SER A 111 9.36 -14.14 17.59
CA SER A 111 10.58 -14.95 17.41
C SER A 111 11.84 -14.29 18.00
N VAL A 112 11.80 -12.98 18.25
CA VAL A 112 12.90 -12.21 18.84
C VAL A 112 12.65 -12.06 20.34
N ARG A 113 13.49 -12.68 21.16
CA ARG A 113 13.28 -12.83 22.64
C ARG A 113 13.23 -11.50 23.40
N HIS A 114 13.83 -10.44 22.90
CA HIS A 114 13.81 -9.10 23.52
C HIS A 114 13.86 -8.05 22.41
N THR A 115 12.70 -7.55 21.99
CA THR A 115 12.64 -6.39 21.11
C THR A 115 12.91 -5.14 21.94
N PRO A 116 13.93 -4.33 21.59
CA PRO A 116 14.25 -3.10 22.34
C PRO A 116 13.32 -1.92 21.99
N PHE A 117 12.18 -2.18 21.36
CA PHE A 117 11.20 -1.19 20.92
C PHE A 117 9.76 -1.68 21.20
N PRO A 118 8.79 -0.76 21.35
CA PRO A 118 7.40 -1.13 21.51
C PRO A 118 6.85 -1.84 20.28
N PRO A 119 5.85 -2.74 20.45
CA PRO A 119 5.22 -3.42 19.30
C PRO A 119 4.60 -2.39 18.34
N PRO A 120 4.71 -2.60 17.03
CA PRO A 120 4.14 -1.69 16.04
C PRO A 120 2.61 -1.71 16.10
N ARG A 121 2.01 -0.55 15.85
CA ARG A 121 0.57 -0.40 15.64
C ARG A 121 0.24 -0.69 14.17
N PHE A 122 -0.85 -1.42 13.94
CA PHE A 122 -1.34 -1.69 12.59
C PHE A 122 -2.53 -0.79 12.25
N GLU A 123 -2.45 -0.17 11.08
CA GLU A 123 -3.55 0.55 10.43
C GLU A 123 -3.87 -0.15 9.12
N ILE A 124 -4.94 -0.97 9.14
CA ILE A 124 -5.34 -1.74 7.97
C ILE A 124 -6.44 -1.00 7.22
N GLY A 125 -6.26 -0.73 5.92
CA GLY A 125 -7.25 0.01 5.15
C GLY A 125 -6.74 0.50 3.81
N ASP A 126 -7.60 1.25 3.11
CA ASP A 126 -7.21 1.94 1.90
C ASP A 126 -6.30 3.12 2.21
N LEU A 127 -5.02 2.92 1.98
CA LEU A 127 -4.00 3.94 2.16
C LEU A 127 -4.27 5.22 1.35
N THR A 128 -4.92 5.07 0.19
CA THR A 128 -5.19 6.19 -0.72
C THR A 128 -6.45 6.99 -0.33
N GLY A 129 -7.32 6.40 0.49
CA GLY A 129 -8.61 6.95 0.89
C GLY A 129 -9.69 6.91 -0.20
N THR A 130 -9.36 6.53 -1.45
CA THR A 130 -10.31 6.65 -2.57
C THR A 130 -10.35 5.44 -3.50
N VAL A 131 -9.26 4.68 -3.60
CA VAL A 131 -9.10 3.66 -4.65
C VAL A 131 -10.04 2.48 -4.44
N VAL A 132 -10.23 2.05 -3.19
CA VAL A 132 -11.14 0.93 -2.85
C VAL A 132 -12.59 1.29 -3.13
N ASP A 133 -13.01 2.50 -2.79
CA ASP A 133 -14.37 2.98 -3.04
C ASP A 133 -14.62 3.22 -4.53
N THR A 134 -13.64 3.78 -5.25
CA THR A 134 -13.71 3.94 -6.71
C THR A 134 -13.85 2.59 -7.42
N ALA A 135 -13.11 1.58 -6.99
CA ALA A 135 -13.24 0.23 -7.55
C ALA A 135 -14.60 -0.40 -7.22
N ALA A 136 -15.12 -0.22 -6.00
CA ALA A 136 -16.44 -0.69 -5.62
C ALA A 136 -17.56 -0.01 -6.44
N TRP A 137 -17.45 1.32 -6.63
CA TRP A 137 -18.34 2.07 -7.51
C TRP A 137 -18.30 1.54 -8.95
N ALA A 138 -17.10 1.30 -9.50
CA ALA A 138 -16.94 0.75 -10.84
C ALA A 138 -17.61 -0.63 -10.97
N GLY A 139 -17.43 -1.50 -9.99
CA GLY A 139 -18.12 -2.80 -9.95
C GLY A 139 -19.65 -2.69 -9.94
N HIS A 140 -20.22 -1.75 -9.16
CA HIS A 140 -21.66 -1.48 -9.18
C HIS A 140 -22.15 -0.92 -10.51
N THR A 141 -21.37 -0.02 -11.15
CA THR A 141 -21.67 0.54 -12.47
C THR A 141 -21.74 -0.55 -13.52
N ILE A 142 -20.74 -1.45 -13.54
CA ILE A 142 -20.68 -2.61 -14.43
C ILE A 142 -21.92 -3.51 -14.22
N ALA A 143 -22.26 -3.82 -12.96
CA ALA A 143 -23.36 -4.72 -12.64
C ALA A 143 -24.74 -4.18 -13.09
N ARG A 144 -24.93 -2.85 -13.05
CA ARG A 144 -26.19 -2.18 -13.44
C ARG A 144 -26.29 -1.89 -14.93
N SER A 145 -25.20 -1.92 -15.66
CA SER A 145 -25.20 -1.62 -17.09
C SER A 145 -25.81 -2.77 -17.91
N THR A 146 -26.56 -2.42 -18.93
CA THR A 146 -27.23 -3.37 -19.83
C THR A 146 -26.33 -3.77 -21.00
N SER A 147 -25.33 -2.94 -21.35
CA SER A 147 -24.35 -3.25 -22.39
C SER A 147 -22.92 -2.86 -21.96
N PRO A 148 -21.89 -3.45 -22.59
CA PRO A 148 -20.51 -3.08 -22.32
C PRO A 148 -20.18 -1.63 -22.74
N GLU A 149 -20.85 -1.07 -23.74
CA GLU A 149 -20.69 0.33 -24.18
C GLU A 149 -21.23 1.29 -23.12
N GLN A 150 -22.41 1.01 -22.57
CA GLN A 150 -22.99 1.79 -21.49
C GLN A 150 -22.08 1.78 -20.24
N ALA A 151 -21.56 0.61 -19.88
CA ALA A 151 -20.64 0.48 -18.77
C ALA A 151 -19.36 1.30 -19.02
N ALA A 152 -18.75 1.16 -20.20
CA ALA A 152 -17.51 1.86 -20.55
C ALA A 152 -17.68 3.39 -20.54
N THR A 153 -18.79 3.91 -21.07
CA THR A 153 -19.10 5.35 -21.05
C THR A 153 -19.22 5.88 -19.62
N ALA A 154 -19.98 5.19 -18.76
CA ALA A 154 -20.16 5.60 -17.37
C ALA A 154 -18.83 5.54 -16.58
N LEU A 155 -18.02 4.50 -16.82
CA LEU A 155 -16.70 4.36 -16.20
C LEU A 155 -15.72 5.44 -16.67
N LEU A 156 -15.68 5.75 -17.96
CA LEU A 156 -14.88 6.85 -18.52
C LEU A 156 -15.17 8.16 -17.79
N GLU A 157 -16.45 8.56 -17.76
CA GLU A 157 -16.87 9.80 -17.09
C GLU A 157 -16.53 9.81 -15.59
N GLY A 158 -16.72 8.67 -14.91
CA GLY A 158 -16.43 8.56 -13.49
C GLY A 158 -14.93 8.67 -13.18
N PHE A 159 -14.08 8.00 -13.94
CA PHE A 159 -12.63 8.08 -13.76
C PHE A 159 -12.08 9.47 -14.12
N GLN A 160 -12.64 10.15 -15.11
CA GLN A 160 -12.26 11.52 -15.43
C GLN A 160 -12.60 12.51 -14.32
N ARG A 161 -13.76 12.34 -13.66
CA ARG A 161 -14.20 13.19 -12.53
C ARG A 161 -13.54 12.84 -11.22
N GLY A 162 -13.12 11.58 -11.05
CA GLY A 162 -12.52 11.09 -9.79
C GLY A 162 -11.24 11.84 -9.45
N GLY A 163 -11.22 12.46 -8.26
CA GLY A 163 -10.03 13.10 -7.68
C GLY A 163 -9.22 12.12 -6.84
N ALA A 164 -7.95 12.43 -6.62
CA ALA A 164 -7.15 11.82 -5.56
C ALA A 164 -7.23 12.73 -4.33
N GLU A 165 -7.85 12.23 -3.26
CA GLU A 165 -7.96 12.96 -2.00
C GLU A 165 -6.65 12.89 -1.20
N CYS A 166 -6.55 13.70 -0.13
CA CYS A 166 -5.46 13.60 0.83
C CYS A 166 -5.48 12.23 1.47
N GLN A 167 -4.31 11.58 1.53
CA GLN A 167 -4.23 10.23 2.08
C GLN A 167 -4.50 10.23 3.59
N PRO A 168 -5.23 9.22 4.13
CA PRO A 168 -5.65 9.20 5.54
C PRO A 168 -4.49 9.28 6.55
N TRP A 169 -3.32 8.74 6.19
CA TRP A 169 -2.13 8.77 7.04
C TRP A 169 -1.46 10.15 7.11
N ALA A 170 -1.63 10.98 6.05
CA ALA A 170 -1.00 12.29 5.96
C ALA A 170 -1.60 13.24 7.01
N GLY A 171 -0.76 13.74 7.90
CA GLY A 171 -1.19 14.63 9.00
C GLY A 171 -1.76 13.89 10.23
N SER A 172 -1.86 12.56 10.22
CA SER A 172 -2.38 11.80 11.37
C SER A 172 -1.40 11.69 12.56
N HIS A 173 -0.14 12.06 12.35
CA HIS A 173 0.92 11.93 13.35
C HIS A 173 1.64 13.26 13.54
N ALA A 174 1.30 13.98 14.64
CA ALA A 174 1.88 15.30 14.95
C ALA A 174 3.39 15.26 15.21
N ASP A 175 3.91 14.11 15.62
CA ASP A 175 5.32 13.85 15.89
C ASP A 175 5.98 12.94 14.84
N LEU A 176 5.46 12.93 13.62
CA LEU A 176 6.03 12.17 12.51
C LEU A 176 7.52 12.56 12.31
N ARG A 177 8.40 11.57 12.43
CA ARG A 177 9.84 11.76 12.23
C ARG A 177 10.36 11.10 10.96
N MET A 178 9.70 10.03 10.52
CA MET A 178 10.04 9.36 9.27
C MET A 178 8.83 8.70 8.63
N VAL A 179 8.74 8.80 7.32
CA VAL A 179 7.81 8.04 6.48
C VAL A 179 8.59 7.19 5.48
N VAL A 180 8.18 5.93 5.35
CA VAL A 180 8.78 4.96 4.43
C VAL A 180 7.71 4.42 3.50
N SER A 181 7.95 4.48 2.20
CA SER A 181 7.13 3.85 1.17
C SER A 181 8.02 3.08 0.22
N THR A 182 7.99 1.74 0.31
CA THR A 182 8.82 0.87 -0.52
C THR A 182 7.95 0.07 -1.48
N ASN A 183 8.25 0.15 -2.79
CA ASN A 183 7.61 -0.63 -3.84
C ASN A 183 6.07 -0.54 -3.89
N LEU A 184 5.49 0.45 -3.23
CA LEU A 184 4.05 0.64 -3.14
C LEU A 184 3.46 1.31 -4.39
N MET A 185 4.20 2.20 -5.05
CA MET A 185 3.73 2.99 -6.19
C MET A 185 3.16 2.14 -7.32
N SER A 186 3.84 1.06 -7.69
CA SER A 186 3.38 0.12 -8.72
C SER A 186 2.13 -0.66 -8.30
N GLN A 187 1.86 -0.74 -7.01
CA GLN A 187 0.76 -1.54 -6.45
C GLN A 187 -0.52 -0.77 -6.18
N LEU A 188 -0.45 0.58 -6.07
CA LEU A 188 -1.62 1.41 -5.74
C LEU A 188 -2.82 1.21 -6.68
N GLY A 189 -2.58 0.88 -7.95
CA GLY A 189 -3.63 0.60 -8.93
C GLY A 189 -3.82 -0.88 -9.27
N TYR A 190 -2.97 -1.79 -8.79
CA TYR A 190 -2.94 -3.17 -9.28
C TYR A 190 -4.21 -3.96 -8.95
N PHE A 191 -4.58 -4.07 -7.68
CA PHE A 191 -5.75 -4.82 -7.24
C PHE A 191 -7.07 -4.21 -7.73
N PRO A 192 -7.29 -2.89 -7.64
CA PRO A 192 -8.47 -2.24 -8.18
C PRO A 192 -8.63 -2.44 -9.69
N ARG A 193 -7.55 -2.33 -10.45
CA ARG A 193 -7.55 -2.61 -11.89
C ARG A 193 -7.97 -4.06 -12.17
N ALA A 194 -7.31 -5.02 -11.51
CA ALA A 194 -7.62 -6.44 -11.68
C ALA A 194 -9.07 -6.75 -11.31
N TYR A 195 -9.60 -6.12 -10.25
CA TYR A 195 -10.99 -6.23 -9.84
C TYR A 195 -11.94 -5.71 -10.95
N ILE A 196 -11.74 -4.48 -11.43
CA ILE A 196 -12.58 -3.87 -12.48
C ILE A 196 -12.58 -4.72 -13.75
N GLN A 197 -11.39 -5.17 -14.20
CA GLN A 197 -11.25 -6.04 -15.37
C GLN A 197 -12.00 -7.37 -15.20
N ARG A 198 -11.92 -7.98 -14.02
CA ARG A 198 -12.62 -9.22 -13.68
C ARG A 198 -14.13 -9.04 -13.70
N GLU A 199 -14.65 -8.00 -13.04
CA GLU A 199 -16.09 -7.70 -13.00
C GLU A 199 -16.64 -7.45 -14.42
N PHE A 200 -15.93 -6.67 -15.23
CA PHE A 200 -16.33 -6.38 -16.62
C PHE A 200 -16.36 -7.67 -17.46
N ARG A 201 -15.30 -8.49 -17.40
CA ARG A 201 -15.22 -9.77 -18.13
C ARG A 201 -16.31 -10.74 -17.68
N THR A 202 -16.59 -10.81 -16.37
CA THR A 202 -17.62 -11.68 -15.82
C THR A 202 -19.00 -11.30 -16.34
N ARG A 203 -19.29 -10.00 -16.37
CA ARG A 203 -20.60 -9.46 -16.78
C ARG A 203 -20.86 -9.57 -18.29
N PHE A 204 -19.86 -9.18 -19.10
CA PHE A 204 -20.07 -8.99 -20.53
C PHE A 204 -19.35 -10.03 -21.40
N LYS A 205 -18.53 -10.91 -20.83
CA LYS A 205 -17.69 -11.89 -21.54
C LYS A 205 -16.71 -11.24 -22.53
N GLN A 206 -16.35 -9.99 -22.29
CA GLN A 206 -15.43 -9.18 -23.11
C GLN A 206 -14.35 -8.57 -22.21
N GLY A 207 -13.20 -8.20 -22.80
CA GLY A 207 -12.11 -7.53 -22.07
C GLY A 207 -12.43 -6.05 -21.81
N PHE A 208 -12.11 -5.55 -20.62
CA PHE A 208 -12.19 -4.11 -20.35
C PHE A 208 -11.14 -3.32 -21.15
N ALA A 209 -9.96 -3.92 -21.39
CA ALA A 209 -8.91 -3.30 -22.21
C ALA A 209 -9.35 -2.97 -23.64
N ASP A 210 -10.35 -3.70 -24.16
CA ASP A 210 -10.91 -3.43 -25.50
C ASP A 210 -11.72 -2.10 -25.54
N ARG A 211 -11.96 -1.51 -24.38
CA ARG A 211 -12.63 -0.20 -24.19
C ARG A 211 -11.59 0.89 -23.98
N THR A 212 -10.77 1.16 -24.99
CA THR A 212 -9.55 1.97 -24.93
C THR A 212 -9.72 3.26 -24.13
N ALA A 213 -10.72 4.09 -24.43
CA ALA A 213 -10.90 5.37 -23.75
C ALA A 213 -11.19 5.21 -22.24
N ALA A 214 -11.99 4.20 -21.84
CA ALA A 214 -12.27 3.95 -20.44
C ALA A 214 -11.06 3.34 -19.71
N ALA A 215 -10.29 2.50 -20.39
CA ALA A 215 -9.06 1.93 -19.86
C ALA A 215 -7.98 3.02 -19.67
N GLU A 216 -7.80 3.91 -20.62
CA GLU A 216 -6.89 5.07 -20.51
C GLU A 216 -7.31 6.01 -19.40
N ALA A 217 -8.61 6.29 -19.24
CA ALA A 217 -9.11 7.12 -18.13
C ALA A 217 -8.84 6.49 -16.77
N LEU A 218 -8.92 5.16 -16.64
CA LEU A 218 -8.55 4.42 -15.44
C LEU A 218 -7.05 4.58 -15.14
N GLU A 219 -6.17 4.45 -16.15
CA GLU A 219 -4.74 4.66 -15.96
C GLU A 219 -4.43 6.10 -15.52
N CYS A 220 -5.04 7.09 -16.16
CA CYS A 220 -4.91 8.49 -15.76
C CYS A 220 -5.42 8.73 -14.32
N TYR A 221 -6.47 8.02 -13.88
CA TYR A 221 -6.91 8.07 -12.49
C TYR A 221 -5.83 7.53 -11.54
N PHE A 222 -5.23 6.36 -11.84
CA PHE A 222 -4.16 5.82 -11.01
C PHE A 222 -2.89 6.68 -11.03
N ASP A 223 -2.59 7.36 -12.15
CA ASP A 223 -1.49 8.33 -12.19
C ASP A 223 -1.72 9.50 -11.22
N ARG A 224 -2.96 10.01 -11.13
CA ARG A 224 -3.30 11.03 -10.12
C ARG A 224 -3.16 10.52 -8.70
N VAL A 225 -3.57 9.28 -8.43
CA VAL A 225 -3.39 8.64 -7.10
C VAL A 225 -1.90 8.52 -6.75
N ARG A 226 -1.06 8.07 -7.69
CA ARG A 226 0.39 7.99 -7.50
C ARG A 226 1.02 9.36 -7.27
N ALA A 227 0.66 10.35 -8.09
CA ALA A 227 1.14 11.73 -7.93
C ALA A 227 0.75 12.30 -6.57
N ARG A 228 -0.47 12.01 -6.12
CA ARG A 228 -0.95 12.42 -4.78
C ARG A 228 -0.14 11.76 -3.67
N HIS A 229 0.15 10.46 -3.78
CA HIS A 229 0.98 9.74 -2.81
C HIS A 229 2.35 10.38 -2.64
N VAL A 230 3.03 10.68 -3.76
CA VAL A 230 4.32 11.38 -3.73
C VAL A 230 4.19 12.76 -3.10
N SER A 231 3.14 13.51 -3.45
CA SER A 231 2.89 14.85 -2.92
C SER A 231 2.66 14.85 -1.41
N ASP A 232 1.87 13.88 -0.91
CA ASP A 232 1.58 13.75 0.52
C ASP A 232 2.83 13.37 1.34
N ILE A 233 3.72 12.52 0.78
CA ILE A 233 5.02 12.21 1.37
C ILE A 233 5.91 13.47 1.39
N ALA A 234 6.00 14.18 0.27
CA ALA A 234 6.85 15.38 0.15
C ALA A 234 6.37 16.56 1.01
N ALA A 235 5.08 16.58 1.36
CA ALA A 235 4.49 17.61 2.23
C ALA A 235 4.91 17.47 3.71
N GLN A 236 5.54 16.36 4.13
CA GLN A 236 5.98 16.10 5.51
C GLN A 236 7.30 16.83 5.83
N LYS A 237 7.23 18.16 5.98
CA LYS A 237 8.40 19.06 6.07
C LYS A 237 9.35 18.77 7.24
N ASN A 238 8.83 18.19 8.32
CA ASN A 238 9.60 17.94 9.56
C ASN A 238 9.98 16.45 9.73
N ALA A 239 9.81 15.66 8.69
CA ALA A 239 10.09 14.23 8.72
C ALA A 239 11.06 13.82 7.60
N TRP A 240 11.88 12.82 7.86
CA TRP A 240 12.61 12.13 6.83
C TRP A 240 11.65 11.32 5.95
N ALA A 241 11.84 11.34 4.66
CA ALA A 241 11.04 10.58 3.71
C ALA A 241 11.91 9.62 2.91
N PHE A 242 11.51 8.36 2.84
CA PHE A 242 12.09 7.37 1.95
C PHE A 242 11.02 6.83 1.01
N LEU A 243 11.23 7.02 -0.28
CA LEU A 243 10.36 6.49 -1.32
C LEU A 243 11.20 5.67 -2.31
N SER A 244 10.84 4.42 -2.52
CA SER A 244 11.36 3.60 -3.61
C SER A 244 10.23 3.02 -4.44
N SER A 245 10.47 2.83 -5.73
CA SER A 245 9.53 2.22 -6.66
C SER A 245 10.26 1.40 -7.71
N ASP A 246 9.58 0.38 -8.23
CA ASP A 246 10.03 -0.34 -9.41
C ASP A 246 10.01 0.62 -10.61
N VAL A 247 11.13 0.70 -11.32
CA VAL A 247 11.26 1.54 -12.54
C VAL A 247 11.13 0.71 -13.82
N GLU A 248 11.24 -0.61 -13.71
CA GLU A 248 11.19 -1.54 -14.83
C GLU A 248 10.50 -2.85 -14.43
N THR A 249 9.60 -3.32 -15.27
CA THR A 249 9.00 -4.66 -15.15
C THR A 249 9.56 -5.54 -16.24
N ILE A 250 10.35 -6.55 -15.86
CA ILE A 250 10.81 -7.58 -16.78
C ILE A 250 9.77 -8.69 -16.79
N THR A 251 9.12 -8.91 -17.92
CA THR A 251 8.21 -10.03 -18.16
C THR A 251 9.01 -11.18 -18.80
N TYR A 252 8.98 -12.35 -18.17
CA TYR A 252 9.58 -13.57 -18.68
C TYR A 252 8.53 -14.46 -19.34
#